data_a60154af94b6fe694c489d0407b00c81
#
_entry.id   a60154af94b6fe694c489d0407b00c81
#
_cell.length_a   1.000
_cell.length_b   1.000
_cell.length_c   1.000
_cell.angle_alpha   90.00
_cell.angle_beta   90.00
_cell.angle_gamma   90.00
#
_symmetry.space_group_name_H-M   'P 1'
#
loop_
_entity.id
_entity.type
_entity.pdbx_description
1 polymer ?
#
loop_
_entity_poly.entity_id
_entity_poly.type
_entity_poly.pdbx_seq_one_letter_code
_entity_poly.pdbx_strand_id
1 'polypeptide(L)'
;NQIKLIARKTYDPKTGLFYHGWDESKTQNWANKETGCSPNFWSRSIGWYAAAVVDVLDYMPAQFEGRDSIMTIINTLAEGIVKYQEPETGVWWQVTDQNNRKGNYLESSASSLFVYFLCKAVNKGYIPVEYKAAAERGFNGLIKQFIKEEPDGSYTITNCCAVAGLGGKGNRDGSFAYYIGE
;
A
#
# COMPACT_ATOMS: atom_id res chain seq x y z
N ASN A 1 -13.47 -14.86 1.81
CA ASN A 1 -13.84 -14.24 3.11
C ASN A 1 -12.72 -13.39 3.71
N GLN A 2 -11.42 -13.80 3.65
CA GLN A 2 -10.29 -13.07 4.24
C GLN A 2 -10.14 -11.64 3.68
N ILE A 3 -10.21 -11.45 2.35
CA ILE A 3 -10.10 -10.14 1.71
C ILE A 3 -11.15 -9.17 2.26
N LYS A 4 -12.42 -9.61 2.30
CA LYS A 4 -13.51 -8.78 2.84
C LYS A 4 -13.35 -8.48 4.34
N LEU A 5 -12.82 -9.43 5.11
CA LEU A 5 -12.58 -9.23 6.53
C LEU A 5 -11.51 -8.16 6.74
N ILE A 6 -10.39 -8.25 6.02
CA ILE A 6 -9.32 -7.24 6.06
C ILE A 6 -9.90 -5.86 5.72
N ALA A 7 -10.59 -5.72 4.57
CA ALA A 7 -11.19 -4.45 4.19
C ALA A 7 -12.08 -3.86 5.30
N ARG A 8 -13.01 -4.66 5.83
CA ARG A 8 -13.95 -4.20 6.86
C ARG A 8 -13.28 -3.77 8.16
N LYS A 9 -12.14 -4.41 8.52
CA LYS A 9 -11.49 -4.20 9.81
C LYS A 9 -10.38 -3.15 9.77
N THR A 10 -9.73 -2.98 8.63
CA THR A 10 -8.56 -2.09 8.51
C THR A 10 -8.81 -0.81 7.72
N TYR A 11 -9.95 -0.67 7.05
CA TYR A 11 -10.29 0.55 6.30
C TYR A 11 -10.59 1.73 7.23
N ASP A 12 -9.96 2.86 6.95
CA ASP A 12 -10.24 4.13 7.59
C ASP A 12 -10.96 5.09 6.63
N PRO A 13 -12.23 5.41 6.89
CA PRO A 13 -13.02 6.27 5.99
C PRO A 13 -12.54 7.74 5.97
N LYS A 14 -11.75 8.19 6.95
CA LYS A 14 -11.22 9.56 6.98
C LYS A 14 -10.10 9.76 5.98
N THR A 15 -9.20 8.80 5.92
CA THR A 15 -8.06 8.83 5.00
C THR A 15 -8.35 8.16 3.67
N GLY A 16 -9.18 7.13 3.64
CA GLY A 16 -9.37 6.24 2.51
C GLY A 16 -8.32 5.13 2.42
N LEU A 17 -7.50 4.96 3.45
CA LEU A 17 -6.42 3.99 3.51
C LEU A 17 -6.77 2.77 4.39
N PHE A 18 -5.89 1.79 4.36
CA PHE A 18 -6.01 0.55 5.12
C PHE A 18 -4.86 0.44 6.12
N TYR A 19 -5.17 0.24 7.39
CA TYR A 19 -4.16 0.02 8.43
C TYR A 19 -3.32 -1.24 8.17
N HIS A 20 -2.07 -1.23 8.62
CA HIS A 20 -1.14 -2.35 8.45
C HIS A 20 -1.63 -3.63 9.12
N GLY A 21 -2.21 -3.54 10.31
CA GLY A 21 -2.68 -4.69 11.05
C GLY A 21 -3.93 -4.42 11.87
N TRP A 22 -4.60 -5.51 12.20
CA TRP A 22 -5.76 -5.52 13.08
C TRP A 22 -5.68 -6.70 14.05
N ASP A 23 -5.81 -6.41 15.34
CA ASP A 23 -5.90 -7.38 16.42
C ASP A 23 -7.33 -7.46 16.95
N GLU A 24 -8.00 -8.59 16.75
CA GLU A 24 -9.37 -8.81 17.20
C GLU A 24 -9.47 -8.72 18.73
N SER A 25 -8.48 -9.22 19.44
CA SER A 25 -8.43 -9.22 20.91
C SER A 25 -8.14 -7.85 21.50
N LYS A 26 -7.53 -6.94 20.70
CA LYS A 26 -7.06 -5.61 21.12
C LYS A 26 -6.06 -5.62 22.27
N THR A 27 -5.39 -6.76 22.46
CA THR A 27 -4.45 -6.96 23.58
C THR A 27 -3.02 -6.64 23.20
N GLN A 28 -2.67 -6.71 21.91
CA GLN A 28 -1.34 -6.39 21.45
C GLN A 28 -0.96 -4.93 21.80
N ASN A 29 0.33 -4.71 22.07
CA ASN A 29 0.86 -3.39 22.46
C ASN A 29 0.70 -2.34 21.36
N TRP A 30 0.73 -2.74 20.08
CA TRP A 30 0.54 -1.88 18.93
C TRP A 30 -0.94 -1.62 18.59
N ALA A 31 -1.86 -2.41 19.12
CA ALA A 31 -3.27 -2.32 18.76
C ALA A 31 -3.99 -1.20 19.50
N ASN A 32 -4.72 -0.39 18.77
CA ASN A 32 -5.66 0.57 19.34
C ASN A 32 -6.72 -0.16 20.17
N LYS A 33 -6.98 0.30 21.38
CA LYS A 33 -7.85 -0.41 22.34
C LYS A 33 -9.33 -0.35 21.99
N GLU A 34 -9.72 0.56 21.09
CA GLU A 34 -11.10 0.67 20.61
C GLU A 34 -11.32 -0.06 19.28
N THR A 35 -10.40 0.14 18.31
CA THR A 35 -10.56 -0.37 16.95
C THR A 35 -9.81 -1.68 16.72
N GLY A 36 -8.73 -1.94 17.44
CA GLY A 36 -7.80 -3.04 17.21
C GLY A 36 -6.77 -2.77 16.10
N CYS A 37 -6.85 -1.63 15.41
CA CYS A 37 -5.96 -1.31 14.31
C CYS A 37 -4.58 -0.82 14.78
N SER A 38 -3.58 -0.99 13.93
CA SER A 38 -2.26 -0.39 14.09
C SER A 38 -2.31 1.14 13.93
N PRO A 39 -1.31 1.89 14.44
CA PRO A 39 -1.43 3.36 14.51
C PRO A 39 -1.20 4.10 13.19
N ASN A 40 -0.53 3.49 12.21
CA ASN A 40 -0.10 4.15 10.98
C ASN A 40 -0.41 3.33 9.71
N PHE A 41 -0.40 4.01 8.56
CA PHE A 41 -0.60 3.43 7.23
C PHE A 41 0.75 3.13 6.58
N TRP A 42 1.28 1.93 6.80
CA TRP A 42 2.51 1.48 6.16
C TRP A 42 2.25 1.14 4.70
N SER A 43 2.90 1.86 3.79
CA SER A 43 2.62 1.79 2.36
C SER A 43 2.82 0.38 1.76
N ARG A 44 3.87 -0.35 2.17
CA ARG A 44 4.12 -1.72 1.67
C ARG A 44 3.00 -2.70 2.07
N SER A 45 2.39 -2.55 3.25
CA SER A 45 1.27 -3.42 3.63
C SER A 45 0.04 -3.17 2.77
N ILE A 46 -0.25 -1.90 2.48
CA ILE A 46 -1.32 -1.52 1.54
C ILE A 46 -1.01 -2.07 0.15
N GLY A 47 0.23 -1.95 -0.31
CA GLY A 47 0.69 -2.46 -1.60
C GLY A 47 0.51 -3.97 -1.74
N TRP A 48 0.89 -4.75 -0.72
CA TRP A 48 0.67 -6.20 -0.72
C TRP A 48 -0.81 -6.56 -0.76
N TYR A 49 -1.63 -5.83 0.01
CA TYR A 49 -3.07 -6.06 -0.01
C TYR A 49 -3.67 -5.72 -1.38
N ALA A 50 -3.31 -4.59 -1.97
CA ALA A 50 -3.76 -4.17 -3.30
C ALA A 50 -3.37 -5.19 -4.39
N ALA A 51 -2.10 -5.63 -4.41
CA ALA A 51 -1.62 -6.65 -5.34
C ALA A 51 -2.39 -7.97 -5.17
N ALA A 52 -2.55 -8.45 -3.94
CA ALA A 52 -3.30 -9.68 -3.67
C ALA A 52 -4.77 -9.59 -4.12
N VAL A 53 -5.43 -8.45 -3.89
CA VAL A 53 -6.84 -8.27 -4.26
C VAL A 53 -7.03 -8.24 -5.78
N VAL A 54 -6.14 -7.56 -6.52
CA VAL A 54 -6.23 -7.53 -7.99
C VAL A 54 -5.87 -8.87 -8.63
N ASP A 55 -4.94 -9.61 -8.01
CA ASP A 55 -4.50 -10.92 -8.52
C ASP A 55 -5.55 -12.01 -8.32
N VAL A 56 -6.26 -11.99 -7.20
CA VAL A 56 -7.29 -13.01 -6.91
C VAL A 56 -8.41 -13.01 -7.94
N LEU A 57 -8.69 -11.88 -8.60
CA LEU A 57 -9.70 -11.79 -9.64
C LEU A 57 -9.37 -12.58 -10.90
N ASP A 58 -8.09 -12.89 -11.18
CA ASP A 58 -7.70 -13.73 -12.30
C ASP A 58 -8.16 -15.20 -12.10
N TYR A 59 -8.33 -15.61 -10.84
CA TYR A 59 -8.77 -16.97 -10.46
C TYR A 59 -10.24 -17.03 -10.06
N MET A 60 -10.92 -15.88 -10.03
CA MET A 60 -12.31 -15.79 -9.59
C MET A 60 -13.26 -15.78 -10.78
N PRO A 61 -14.14 -16.79 -10.96
CA PRO A 61 -15.14 -16.77 -12.03
C PRO A 61 -15.99 -15.50 -12.02
N ALA A 62 -16.40 -15.05 -13.21
CA ALA A 62 -17.19 -13.83 -13.36
C ALA A 62 -18.51 -13.87 -12.55
N GLN A 63 -19.10 -15.06 -12.42
CA GLN A 63 -20.37 -15.30 -11.73
C GLN A 63 -20.18 -15.57 -10.23
N PHE A 64 -18.94 -15.47 -9.71
CA PHE A 64 -18.70 -15.80 -8.30
C PHE A 64 -19.43 -14.83 -7.37
N GLU A 65 -20.23 -15.36 -6.46
CA GLU A 65 -20.92 -14.58 -5.45
C GLU A 65 -19.93 -13.79 -4.59
N GLY A 66 -20.11 -12.48 -4.57
CA GLY A 66 -19.22 -11.56 -3.84
C GLY A 66 -18.06 -11.00 -4.65
N ARG A 67 -17.98 -11.28 -5.97
CA ARG A 67 -17.04 -10.59 -6.88
C ARG A 67 -17.22 -9.08 -6.85
N ASP A 68 -18.47 -8.60 -6.82
CA ASP A 68 -18.79 -7.16 -6.75
C ASP A 68 -18.21 -6.50 -5.49
N SER A 69 -18.21 -7.21 -4.36
CA SER A 69 -17.57 -6.71 -3.14
C SER A 69 -16.06 -6.57 -3.29
N ILE A 70 -15.42 -7.44 -4.07
CA ILE A 70 -13.98 -7.33 -4.36
C ILE A 70 -13.73 -6.16 -5.31
N MET A 71 -14.60 -5.96 -6.32
CA MET A 71 -14.53 -4.79 -7.20
C MET A 71 -14.67 -3.47 -6.44
N THR A 72 -15.57 -3.42 -5.47
CA THR A 72 -15.71 -2.26 -4.56
C THR A 72 -14.40 -2.00 -3.80
N ILE A 73 -13.78 -3.04 -3.24
CA ILE A 73 -12.51 -2.92 -2.53
C ILE A 73 -11.40 -2.41 -3.46
N ILE A 74 -11.32 -2.90 -4.70
CA ILE A 74 -10.33 -2.45 -5.70
C ILE A 74 -10.51 -0.95 -5.99
N ASN A 75 -11.73 -0.48 -6.19
CA ASN A 75 -11.99 0.95 -6.44
C ASN A 75 -11.61 1.80 -5.22
N THR A 76 -11.96 1.38 -4.01
CA THR A 76 -11.57 2.06 -2.76
C THR A 76 -10.03 2.13 -2.61
N LEU A 77 -9.32 1.03 -2.91
CA LEU A 77 -7.85 1.00 -2.90
C LEU A 77 -7.27 1.98 -3.94
N ALA A 78 -7.80 2.00 -5.16
CA ALA A 78 -7.32 2.89 -6.22
C ALA A 78 -7.49 4.37 -5.83
N GLU A 79 -8.65 4.75 -5.30
CA GLU A 79 -8.92 6.10 -4.80
C GLU A 79 -7.94 6.50 -3.70
N GLY A 80 -7.77 5.65 -2.68
CA GLY A 80 -6.86 5.91 -1.56
C GLY A 80 -5.40 6.00 -2.01
N ILE A 81 -4.94 5.08 -2.85
CA ILE A 81 -3.57 5.06 -3.37
C ILE A 81 -3.28 6.32 -4.18
N VAL A 82 -4.15 6.69 -5.11
CA VAL A 82 -3.92 7.86 -5.99
C VAL A 82 -4.02 9.17 -5.23
N LYS A 83 -4.87 9.27 -4.21
CA LYS A 83 -4.97 10.45 -3.33
C LYS A 83 -3.64 10.82 -2.68
N TYR A 84 -2.81 9.82 -2.34
CA TYR A 84 -1.53 10.02 -1.66
C TYR A 84 -0.32 9.87 -2.58
N GLN A 85 -0.51 9.80 -3.89
CA GLN A 85 0.60 9.84 -4.84
C GLN A 85 1.31 11.19 -4.73
N GLU A 86 2.62 11.18 -4.52
CA GLU A 86 3.41 12.41 -4.43
C GLU A 86 3.42 13.13 -5.80
N PRO A 87 2.97 14.39 -5.89
CA PRO A 87 2.65 15.03 -7.16
C PRO A 87 3.87 15.32 -8.05
N GLU A 88 5.06 15.59 -7.47
CA GLU A 88 6.26 15.93 -8.23
C GLU A 88 7.01 14.69 -8.72
N THR A 89 7.08 13.67 -7.90
CA THR A 89 7.86 12.46 -8.18
C THR A 89 7.02 11.32 -8.74
N GLY A 90 5.73 11.31 -8.46
CA GLY A 90 4.78 10.28 -8.87
C GLY A 90 4.84 8.98 -8.05
N VAL A 91 5.69 8.88 -7.04
CA VAL A 91 5.83 7.71 -6.16
C VAL A 91 5.20 7.95 -4.78
N TRP A 92 5.40 7.06 -3.82
CA TRP A 92 4.70 7.12 -2.52
C TRP A 92 5.67 7.06 -1.35
N TRP A 93 5.24 7.67 -0.25
CA TRP A 93 5.95 7.72 1.02
C TRP A 93 5.86 6.42 1.81
N GLN A 94 6.86 6.13 2.64
CA GLN A 94 6.92 4.95 3.52
C GLN A 94 5.73 4.87 4.48
N VAL A 95 5.38 5.99 5.13
CA VAL A 95 4.11 6.16 5.87
C VAL A 95 3.21 7.03 5.00
N THR A 96 2.18 6.41 4.43
CA THR A 96 1.47 6.90 3.24
C THR A 96 0.87 8.29 3.38
N ASP A 97 0.27 8.60 4.53
CA ASP A 97 -0.48 9.85 4.79
C ASP A 97 0.33 10.95 5.48
N GLN A 98 1.64 10.73 5.66
CA GLN A 98 2.52 11.64 6.42
C GLN A 98 3.67 12.20 5.58
N ASN A 99 3.35 12.65 4.37
CA ASN A 99 4.31 13.11 3.36
C ASN A 99 5.29 14.19 3.84
N ASN A 100 4.86 15.12 4.67
CA ASN A 100 5.68 16.24 5.14
C ASN A 100 6.34 15.98 6.51
N ARG A 101 6.19 14.81 7.08
CA ARG A 101 6.77 14.50 8.38
C ARG A 101 8.28 14.22 8.26
N LYS A 102 9.08 14.91 9.08
CA LYS A 102 10.53 14.72 9.10
C LYS A 102 10.89 13.25 9.33
N GLY A 103 11.81 12.72 8.53
CA GLY A 103 12.26 11.33 8.56
C GLY A 103 11.48 10.40 7.62
N ASN A 104 10.28 10.79 7.16
CA ASN A 104 9.59 10.00 6.14
C ASN A 104 10.35 10.07 4.80
N TYR A 105 10.28 9.02 4.00
CA TYR A 105 10.98 8.93 2.72
C TYR A 105 10.13 8.26 1.65
N LEU A 106 10.44 8.52 0.37
CA LEU A 106 9.82 7.85 -0.76
C LEU A 106 10.31 6.41 -0.82
N GLU A 107 9.38 5.45 -0.92
CA GLU A 107 9.67 4.03 -0.73
C GLU A 107 9.42 3.23 -2.01
N SER A 108 10.45 2.51 -2.47
CA SER A 108 10.44 1.87 -3.79
C SER A 108 9.54 0.66 -3.89
N SER A 109 9.52 -0.21 -2.88
CA SER A 109 8.76 -1.46 -2.97
C SER A 109 7.24 -1.26 -2.93
N ALA A 110 6.77 -0.37 -2.07
CA ALA A 110 5.35 -0.01 -2.03
C ALA A 110 4.93 0.71 -3.31
N SER A 111 5.76 1.65 -3.78
CA SER A 111 5.50 2.35 -5.05
C SER A 111 5.41 1.37 -6.21
N SER A 112 6.26 0.34 -6.26
CA SER A 112 6.20 -0.72 -7.27
C SER A 112 4.90 -1.53 -7.20
N LEU A 113 4.46 -1.89 -5.99
CA LEU A 113 3.20 -2.61 -5.78
C LEU A 113 1.98 -1.76 -6.17
N PHE A 114 2.00 -0.47 -5.87
CA PHE A 114 0.92 0.44 -6.25
C PHE A 114 0.85 0.64 -7.77
N VAL A 115 1.98 0.80 -8.44
CA VAL A 115 2.04 0.89 -9.91
C VAL A 115 1.55 -0.42 -10.54
N TYR A 116 2.02 -1.57 -10.04
CA TYR A 116 1.53 -2.88 -10.49
C TYR A 116 0.01 -3.00 -10.37
N PHE A 117 -0.52 -2.69 -9.19
CA PHE A 117 -1.96 -2.73 -8.91
C PHE A 117 -2.75 -1.83 -9.87
N LEU A 118 -2.37 -0.55 -10.00
CA LEU A 118 -3.06 0.41 -10.85
C LEU A 118 -3.00 0.00 -12.34
N CYS A 119 -1.82 -0.39 -12.83
CA CYS A 119 -1.66 -0.87 -14.20
C CYS A 119 -2.54 -2.10 -14.49
N LYS A 120 -2.51 -3.09 -13.60
CA LYS A 120 -3.31 -4.31 -13.78
C LYS A 120 -4.80 -4.03 -13.70
N ALA A 121 -5.23 -3.24 -12.72
CA ALA A 121 -6.65 -2.91 -12.54
C ALA A 121 -7.22 -2.12 -13.72
N VAL A 122 -6.47 -1.15 -14.27
CA VAL A 122 -6.85 -0.43 -15.49
C VAL A 122 -6.91 -1.36 -16.70
N ASN A 123 -5.86 -2.14 -16.93
CA ASN A 123 -5.77 -3.03 -18.10
C ASN A 123 -6.87 -4.11 -18.11
N LYS A 124 -7.32 -4.54 -16.94
CA LYS A 124 -8.43 -5.50 -16.78
C LYS A 124 -9.82 -4.84 -16.76
N GLY A 125 -9.91 -3.52 -16.80
CA GLY A 125 -11.17 -2.77 -16.70
C GLY A 125 -11.84 -2.86 -15.32
N TYR A 126 -11.07 -3.08 -14.25
CA TYR A 126 -11.57 -3.15 -12.89
C TYR A 126 -11.73 -1.77 -12.24
N ILE A 127 -10.98 -0.79 -12.71
CA ILE A 127 -11.09 0.62 -12.34
C ILE A 127 -11.17 1.50 -13.60
N PRO A 128 -11.72 2.71 -13.50
CA PRO A 128 -11.81 3.67 -14.60
C PRO A 128 -10.46 3.97 -15.28
N VAL A 129 -10.50 4.22 -16.59
CA VAL A 129 -9.28 4.43 -17.40
C VAL A 129 -8.50 5.69 -17.02
N GLU A 130 -9.12 6.67 -16.39
CA GLU A 130 -8.47 7.87 -15.89
C GLU A 130 -7.36 7.61 -14.89
N TYR A 131 -7.40 6.47 -14.17
CA TYR A 131 -6.32 6.03 -13.28
C TYR A 131 -5.03 5.66 -14.02
N LYS A 132 -5.08 5.47 -15.35
CA LYS A 132 -3.91 5.19 -16.19
C LYS A 132 -2.84 6.27 -16.05
N ALA A 133 -3.25 7.54 -16.03
CA ALA A 133 -2.31 8.65 -15.86
C ALA A 133 -1.52 8.58 -14.53
N ALA A 134 -2.17 8.16 -13.44
CA ALA A 134 -1.49 7.96 -12.16
C ALA A 134 -0.52 6.77 -12.21
N ALA A 135 -0.91 5.67 -12.85
CA ALA A 135 -0.04 4.50 -13.04
C ALA A 135 1.21 4.85 -13.86
N GLU A 136 1.07 5.61 -14.96
CA GLU A 136 2.18 6.05 -15.82
C GLU A 136 3.11 7.02 -15.07
N ARG A 137 2.57 7.99 -14.34
CA ARG A 137 3.39 8.86 -13.48
C ARG A 137 4.18 8.05 -12.45
N GLY A 138 3.52 7.08 -11.81
CA GLY A 138 4.15 6.20 -10.84
C GLY A 138 5.28 5.38 -11.46
N PHE A 139 5.07 4.78 -12.62
CA PHE A 139 6.09 4.01 -13.31
C PHE A 139 7.32 4.86 -13.69
N ASN A 140 7.08 6.04 -14.27
CA ASN A 140 8.17 6.97 -14.59
C ASN A 140 8.90 7.45 -13.33
N GLY A 141 8.16 7.68 -12.25
CA GLY A 141 8.71 8.02 -10.95
C GLY A 141 9.60 6.91 -10.38
N LEU A 142 9.19 5.65 -10.48
CA LEU A 142 10.00 4.50 -10.05
C LEU A 142 11.38 4.51 -10.72
N ILE A 143 11.40 4.64 -12.03
CA ILE A 143 12.66 4.66 -12.81
C ILE A 143 13.53 5.83 -12.36
N LYS A 144 12.96 7.03 -12.28
CA LYS A 144 13.69 8.26 -11.98
C LYS A 144 14.21 8.34 -10.54
N GLN A 145 13.42 7.84 -9.57
CA GLN A 145 13.72 8.01 -8.14
C GLN A 145 14.54 6.87 -7.55
N PHE A 146 14.36 5.64 -8.07
CA PHE A 146 14.87 4.46 -7.38
C PHE A 146 15.85 3.60 -8.19
N ILE A 147 15.93 3.79 -9.50
CA ILE A 147 16.91 3.06 -10.32
C ILE A 147 18.17 3.91 -10.44
N LYS A 148 19.26 3.38 -9.93
CA LYS A 148 20.58 3.99 -10.02
C LYS A 148 21.49 3.14 -10.88
N GLU A 149 22.08 3.72 -11.91
CA GLU A 149 23.13 3.08 -12.68
C GLU A 149 24.46 3.20 -11.92
N GLU A 150 25.13 2.09 -11.76
CA GLU A 150 26.42 1.99 -11.09
C GLU A 150 27.58 2.13 -12.10
N PRO A 151 28.82 2.49 -11.65
CA PRO A 151 29.95 2.71 -12.53
C PRO A 151 30.34 1.49 -13.41
N ASP A 152 29.97 0.29 -13.01
CA ASP A 152 30.21 -0.95 -13.77
C ASP A 152 29.10 -1.28 -14.78
N GLY A 153 28.09 -0.42 -14.94
CA GLY A 153 26.95 -0.62 -15.82
C GLY A 153 25.83 -1.47 -15.24
N SER A 154 25.95 -1.92 -13.99
CA SER A 154 24.85 -2.58 -13.29
C SER A 154 23.83 -1.58 -12.76
N TYR A 155 22.67 -2.05 -12.29
CA TYR A 155 21.61 -1.22 -11.73
C TYR A 155 21.28 -1.60 -10.29
N THR A 156 21.16 -0.61 -9.43
CA THR A 156 20.73 -0.77 -8.05
C THR A 156 19.36 -0.15 -7.84
N ILE A 157 18.49 -0.86 -7.11
CA ILE A 157 17.22 -0.30 -6.61
C ILE A 157 17.49 0.29 -5.22
N THR A 158 17.18 1.57 -5.08
CA THR A 158 17.39 2.31 -3.83
C THR A 158 16.09 2.49 -3.03
N ASN A 159 16.18 2.98 -1.80
CA ASN A 159 15.05 3.33 -0.94
C ASN A 159 14.02 2.21 -0.74
N CYS A 160 14.49 0.97 -0.69
CA CYS A 160 13.65 -0.16 -0.33
C CYS A 160 13.71 -0.35 1.19
N CYS A 161 12.58 -0.23 1.88
CA CYS A 161 12.54 -0.40 3.33
C CYS A 161 12.91 -1.84 3.74
N ALA A 162 13.44 -1.98 4.95
CA ALA A 162 13.57 -3.29 5.60
C ALA A 162 12.18 -3.86 5.92
N VAL A 163 12.14 -5.10 6.43
CA VAL A 163 10.88 -5.71 6.85
C VAL A 163 10.31 -4.98 8.08
N ALA A 164 9.00 -4.69 8.07
CA ALA A 164 8.29 -4.15 9.20
C ALA A 164 7.11 -5.06 9.58
N GLY A 165 7.29 -5.89 10.59
CA GLY A 165 6.21 -6.68 11.20
C GLY A 165 5.63 -5.97 12.42
N LEU A 166 4.47 -6.39 12.89
CA LEU A 166 3.86 -5.91 14.13
C LEU A 166 3.98 -6.97 15.22
N GLY A 167 4.28 -6.55 16.45
CA GLY A 167 4.41 -7.44 17.60
C GLY A 167 5.64 -8.36 17.56
N GLY A 168 5.68 -9.37 18.44
CA GLY A 168 6.81 -10.28 18.59
C GLY A 168 7.94 -9.68 19.44
N LYS A 169 9.17 -10.14 19.21
CA LYS A 169 10.36 -9.61 19.91
C LYS A 169 10.79 -8.27 19.33
N GLY A 170 11.21 -7.34 20.18
CA GLY A 170 11.64 -5.99 19.81
C GLY A 170 10.50 -4.97 19.82
N ASN A 171 10.85 -3.71 19.56
CA ASN A 171 9.87 -2.59 19.55
C ASN A 171 9.16 -2.52 18.20
N ARG A 172 8.26 -3.48 17.93
CA ARG A 172 7.46 -3.54 16.69
C ARG A 172 6.05 -3.01 16.96
N ASP A 173 5.99 -1.73 17.32
CA ASP A 173 4.78 -1.07 17.81
C ASP A 173 3.96 -0.39 16.70
N GLY A 174 4.44 -0.39 15.45
CA GLY A 174 3.78 0.28 14.34
C GLY A 174 3.78 1.80 14.43
N SER A 175 4.62 2.38 15.31
CA SER A 175 4.82 3.82 15.39
C SER A 175 5.45 4.38 14.11
N PHE A 176 5.38 5.69 13.93
CA PHE A 176 6.07 6.35 12.83
C PHE A 176 7.59 6.09 12.89
N ALA A 177 8.19 6.27 14.07
CA ALA A 177 9.62 6.04 14.30
C ALA A 177 10.04 4.61 13.92
N TYR A 178 9.23 3.62 14.28
CA TYR A 178 9.47 2.22 13.90
C TYR A 178 9.51 2.04 12.37
N TYR A 179 8.57 2.64 11.63
CA TYR A 179 8.51 2.48 10.17
C TYR A 179 9.63 3.21 9.42
N ILE A 180 10.18 4.29 9.97
CA ILE A 180 11.30 5.01 9.35
C ILE A 180 12.68 4.54 9.82
N GLY A 181 12.74 3.56 10.74
CA GLY A 181 13.97 2.95 11.21
C GLY A 181 14.70 3.73 12.32
N GLU A 182 13.97 4.51 13.15
CA GLU A 182 14.48 5.18 14.34
C GLU A 182 14.28 4.34 15.62
#